data_07d191c9c7947291458693631f67ad3a
#
_entry.id   07d191c9c7947291458693631f67ad3a
#
_cell.length_a   1.000
_cell.length_b   1.000
_cell.length_c   1.000
_cell.angle_alpha   90.00
_cell.angle_beta   90.00
_cell.angle_gamma   90.00
#
_symmetry.space_group_name_H-M   'P 1'
#
loop_
_entity.id
_entity.type
_entity.pdbx_description
1 polymer ?
#
loop_
_entity_poly.entity_id
_entity_poly.type
_entity_poly.pdbx_seq_one_letter_code
_entity_poly.pdbx_strand_id
1 'polypeptide(L)'
;MKTSICQSPLEWPTLLAYWLGELDPDSEARTEEHYLGCALCSQRLDELNALAQGVRAVAQASGVNAVVDEPFVRRLAERGLHVREYRVPQNGSVNCTVAPGDDFVVARLEAPLTGVTRLDLVEVYPGGMGEVRHEDIPFVAESGSVVISTRIDALRALPATTLRMRLLAVDNDGERTIGEYTFNHTP
;
A
#
# COMPACT_ATOMS: atom_id res chain seq x y z
N MET A 1 40.18 7.07 -17.44
CA MET A 1 39.60 6.09 -16.51
C MET A 1 38.95 5.01 -17.35
N LYS A 2 39.39 3.73 -17.24
CA LYS A 2 38.77 2.62 -17.95
C LYS A 2 37.45 2.32 -17.21
N THR A 3 36.33 2.57 -17.85
CA THR A 3 35.02 2.10 -17.39
C THR A 3 35.05 0.58 -17.46
N SER A 4 35.30 -0.06 -16.34
CA SER A 4 35.21 -1.52 -16.22
C SER A 4 33.75 -1.90 -16.45
N ILE A 5 33.49 -2.57 -17.58
CA ILE A 5 32.15 -3.11 -17.85
C ILE A 5 31.89 -4.21 -16.84
N CYS A 6 30.83 -4.08 -16.04
CA CYS A 6 30.43 -5.13 -15.11
C CYS A 6 30.03 -6.40 -15.90
N GLN A 7 30.76 -7.49 -15.70
CA GLN A 7 30.51 -8.75 -16.41
C GLN A 7 29.34 -9.56 -15.82
N SER A 8 28.97 -9.29 -14.57
CA SER A 8 27.88 -9.96 -13.87
C SER A 8 27.13 -8.94 -13.00
N PRO A 9 26.29 -8.09 -13.63
CA PRO A 9 25.56 -7.09 -12.88
C PRO A 9 24.56 -7.73 -11.90
N LEU A 10 24.43 -7.13 -10.72
CA LEU A 10 23.41 -7.54 -9.75
C LEU A 10 22.02 -7.38 -10.36
N GLU A 11 21.21 -8.41 -10.26
CA GLU A 11 19.82 -8.38 -10.72
C GLU A 11 18.93 -7.50 -9.83
N TRP A 12 17.88 -6.90 -10.40
CA TRP A 12 16.96 -6.05 -9.65
C TRP A 12 16.32 -6.74 -8.44
N PRO A 13 15.88 -8.01 -8.51
CA PRO A 13 15.37 -8.72 -7.34
C PRO A 13 16.37 -8.81 -6.19
N THR A 14 17.64 -9.05 -6.50
CA THR A 14 18.71 -9.11 -5.48
C THR A 14 18.95 -7.75 -4.84
N LEU A 15 19.01 -6.68 -5.64
CA LEU A 15 19.16 -5.31 -5.14
C LEU A 15 17.96 -4.89 -4.29
N LEU A 16 16.75 -5.28 -4.68
CA LEU A 16 15.54 -5.01 -3.91
C LEU A 16 15.53 -5.77 -2.58
N ALA A 17 15.84 -7.07 -2.59
CA ALA A 17 15.94 -7.88 -1.38
C ALA A 17 17.03 -7.36 -0.43
N TYR A 18 18.18 -6.93 -0.97
CA TYR A 18 19.24 -6.26 -0.21
C TYR A 18 18.70 -4.97 0.45
N TRP A 19 18.05 -4.11 -0.33
CA TRP A 19 17.51 -2.84 0.15
C TRP A 19 16.43 -3.01 1.23
N LEU A 20 15.65 -4.08 1.16
CA LEU A 20 14.61 -4.44 2.14
C LEU A 20 15.18 -5.13 3.38
N GLY A 21 16.47 -5.57 3.37
CA GLY A 21 17.07 -6.36 4.44
C GLY A 21 16.56 -7.80 4.50
N GLU A 22 16.20 -8.36 3.33
CA GLU A 22 15.62 -9.72 3.19
C GLU A 22 16.63 -10.76 2.73
N LEU A 23 17.88 -10.36 2.46
CA LEU A 23 18.95 -11.29 2.13
C LEU A 23 19.46 -12.02 3.38
N ASP A 24 19.92 -13.26 3.20
CA ASP A 24 20.74 -13.93 4.20
C ASP A 24 22.10 -13.24 4.35
N PRO A 25 22.79 -13.39 5.49
CA PRO A 25 24.05 -12.66 5.77
C PRO A 25 25.15 -12.88 4.73
N ASP A 26 25.25 -14.10 4.17
CA ASP A 26 26.28 -14.41 3.17
C ASP A 26 25.97 -13.76 1.81
N SER A 27 24.69 -13.71 1.44
CA SER A 27 24.22 -13.04 0.22
C SER A 27 24.32 -11.53 0.35
N GLU A 28 24.03 -10.99 1.52
CA GLU A 28 24.20 -9.56 1.83
C GLU A 28 25.66 -9.14 1.67
N ALA A 29 26.60 -9.85 2.32
CA ALA A 29 28.02 -9.54 2.23
C ALA A 29 28.55 -9.62 0.79
N ARG A 30 28.15 -10.62 0.00
CA ARG A 30 28.54 -10.72 -1.42
C ARG A 30 27.97 -9.56 -2.26
N THR A 31 26.75 -9.15 -1.98
CA THR A 31 26.09 -8.02 -2.65
C THR A 31 26.82 -6.73 -2.35
N GLU A 32 27.19 -6.49 -1.08
CA GLU A 32 27.95 -5.32 -0.62
C GLU A 32 29.34 -5.27 -1.27
N GLU A 33 30.10 -6.37 -1.23
CA GLU A 33 31.41 -6.44 -1.85
C GLU A 33 31.34 -6.10 -3.35
N HIS A 34 30.30 -6.60 -4.04
CA HIS A 34 30.14 -6.34 -5.47
C HIS A 34 29.80 -4.87 -5.74
N TYR A 35 28.76 -4.31 -5.12
CA TYR A 35 28.33 -2.94 -5.49
C TYR A 35 29.31 -1.87 -5.02
N LEU A 36 30.05 -2.08 -3.92
CA LEU A 36 31.12 -1.17 -3.49
C LEU A 36 32.29 -1.12 -4.49
N GLY A 37 32.53 -2.21 -5.21
CA GLY A 37 33.57 -2.30 -6.25
C GLY A 37 33.09 -2.02 -7.67
N CYS A 38 31.78 -1.85 -7.89
CA CYS A 38 31.19 -1.77 -9.23
C CYS A 38 30.31 -0.52 -9.42
N ALA A 39 30.80 0.44 -10.20
CA ALA A 39 30.07 1.70 -10.45
C ALA A 39 28.67 1.49 -11.07
N LEU A 40 28.49 0.47 -11.93
CA LEU A 40 27.17 0.18 -12.53
C LEU A 40 26.17 -0.29 -11.47
N CYS A 41 26.58 -1.18 -10.57
CA CYS A 41 25.69 -1.72 -9.53
C CYS A 41 25.42 -0.70 -8.42
N SER A 42 26.42 0.15 -8.08
CA SER A 42 26.20 1.32 -7.22
C SER A 42 25.14 2.26 -7.79
N GLN A 43 25.25 2.59 -9.08
CA GLN A 43 24.27 3.44 -9.75
C GLN A 43 22.85 2.84 -9.69
N ARG A 44 22.69 1.54 -9.91
CA ARG A 44 21.38 0.87 -9.80
C ARG A 44 20.81 0.93 -8.39
N LEU A 45 21.65 0.82 -7.37
CA LEU A 45 21.21 0.97 -5.99
C LEU A 45 20.79 2.42 -5.70
N ASP A 46 21.50 3.41 -6.26
CA ASP A 46 21.12 4.81 -6.15
C ASP A 46 19.78 5.10 -6.84
N GLU A 47 19.53 4.50 -8.01
CA GLU A 47 18.24 4.58 -8.72
C GLU A 47 17.10 4.00 -7.87
N LEU A 48 17.33 2.84 -7.22
CA LEU A 48 16.36 2.25 -6.29
C LEU A 48 16.07 3.17 -5.09
N ASN A 49 17.11 3.77 -4.50
CA ASN A 49 16.97 4.74 -3.42
C ASN A 49 16.17 5.97 -3.86
N ALA A 50 16.45 6.51 -5.04
CA ALA A 50 15.73 7.65 -5.60
C ALA A 50 14.26 7.33 -5.85
N LEU A 51 13.96 6.15 -6.39
CA LEU A 51 12.59 5.66 -6.58
C LEU A 51 11.86 5.57 -5.24
N ALA A 52 12.49 4.96 -4.23
CA ALA A 52 11.91 4.82 -2.90
C ALA A 52 11.64 6.19 -2.24
N GLN A 53 12.52 7.16 -2.43
CA GLN A 53 12.30 8.54 -1.96
C GLN A 53 11.14 9.20 -2.70
N GLY A 54 11.04 9.02 -4.02
CA GLY A 54 9.92 9.52 -4.82
C GLY A 54 8.58 8.95 -4.36
N VAL A 55 8.50 7.64 -4.15
CA VAL A 55 7.30 6.98 -3.62
C VAL A 55 6.92 7.52 -2.24
N ARG A 56 7.90 7.70 -1.34
CA ARG A 56 7.65 8.29 0.00
C ARG A 56 7.16 9.73 -0.11
N ALA A 57 7.73 10.54 -1.02
CA ALA A 57 7.31 11.93 -1.22
C ALA A 57 5.87 12.00 -1.73
N VAL A 58 5.48 11.17 -2.69
CA VAL A 58 4.10 11.07 -3.18
C VAL A 58 3.16 10.62 -2.05
N ALA A 59 3.52 9.57 -1.30
CA ALA A 59 2.73 9.07 -0.19
C ALA A 59 2.57 10.11 0.95
N GLN A 60 3.54 11.02 1.11
CA GLN A 60 3.46 12.11 2.09
C GLN A 60 2.67 13.32 1.58
N ALA A 61 2.75 13.62 0.28
CA ALA A 61 2.12 14.80 -0.32
C ALA A 61 0.65 14.58 -0.68
N SER A 62 0.28 13.35 -1.02
CA SER A 62 -1.09 12.99 -1.37
C SER A 62 -1.72 12.18 -0.24
N GLY A 63 -2.97 12.49 0.10
CA GLY A 63 -3.77 11.67 1.02
C GLY A 63 -4.12 10.31 0.41
N VAL A 64 -3.09 9.57 -0.03
CA VAL A 64 -3.26 8.30 -0.71
C VAL A 64 -3.78 7.26 0.28
N ASN A 65 -4.91 6.67 -0.03
CA ASN A 65 -5.33 5.42 0.56
C ASN A 65 -4.38 4.31 0.08
N ALA A 66 -3.83 3.56 1.01
CA ALA A 66 -2.96 2.43 0.68
C ALA A 66 -3.65 1.11 1.08
N VAL A 67 -3.71 0.17 0.17
CA VAL A 67 -4.04 -1.22 0.54
C VAL A 67 -2.82 -1.81 1.23
N VAL A 68 -3.01 -2.31 2.44
CA VAL A 68 -1.92 -2.78 3.30
C VAL A 68 -2.22 -4.16 3.87
N ASP A 69 -1.19 -4.81 4.38
CA ASP A 69 -1.31 -6.10 5.05
C ASP A 69 -1.35 -5.98 6.59
N GLU A 70 -1.73 -7.06 7.27
CA GLU A 70 -1.75 -7.13 8.74
C GLU A 70 -0.38 -6.87 9.38
N PRO A 71 0.74 -7.41 8.86
CA PRO A 71 2.06 -7.08 9.35
C PRO A 71 2.37 -5.58 9.31
N PHE A 72 1.90 -4.86 8.29
CA PHE A 72 2.09 -3.41 8.23
C PHE A 72 1.33 -2.70 9.36
N VAL A 73 0.05 -3.01 9.58
CA VAL A 73 -0.75 -2.40 10.65
C VAL A 73 -0.11 -2.65 12.02
N ARG A 74 0.35 -3.88 12.26
CA ARG A 74 1.05 -4.24 13.50
C ARG A 74 2.32 -3.41 13.69
N ARG A 75 3.14 -3.24 12.64
CA ARG A 75 4.36 -2.41 12.70
C ARG A 75 4.08 -0.93 13.01
N LEU A 76 2.94 -0.38 12.60
CA LEU A 76 2.55 0.97 12.99
C LEU A 76 2.37 1.06 14.52
N ALA A 77 1.63 0.11 15.11
CA ALA A 77 1.40 0.05 16.55
C ALA A 77 2.71 -0.19 17.33
N GLU A 78 3.59 -1.08 16.86
CA GLU A 78 4.91 -1.36 17.46
C GLU A 78 5.82 -0.11 17.46
N ARG A 79 5.63 0.80 16.51
CA ARG A 79 6.32 2.10 16.45
C ARG A 79 5.69 3.18 17.35
N GLY A 80 4.68 2.82 18.12
CA GLY A 80 3.97 3.75 19.01
C GLY A 80 3.01 4.70 18.30
N LEU A 81 2.66 4.42 17.05
CA LEU A 81 1.69 5.22 16.30
C LEU A 81 0.26 4.83 16.70
N HIS A 82 -0.61 5.81 16.86
CA HIS A 82 -2.01 5.60 17.20
C HIS A 82 -2.80 5.31 15.94
N VAL A 83 -3.28 4.07 15.84
CA VAL A 83 -4.07 3.57 14.72
C VAL A 83 -5.53 3.45 15.14
N ARG A 84 -6.41 4.21 14.50
CA ARG A 84 -7.85 4.07 14.64
C ARG A 84 -8.36 3.05 13.62
N GLU A 85 -9.01 2.01 14.10
CA GLU A 85 -9.49 0.92 13.26
C GLU A 85 -11.01 0.95 13.13
N TYR A 86 -11.49 0.81 11.90
CA TYR A 86 -12.90 0.61 11.55
C TYR A 86 -13.08 -0.73 10.84
N ARG A 87 -14.00 -1.55 11.33
CA ARG A 87 -14.47 -2.75 10.63
C ARG A 87 -15.78 -2.42 9.93
N VAL A 88 -15.80 -2.60 8.62
CA VAL A 88 -16.96 -2.31 7.80
C VAL A 88 -17.49 -3.62 7.24
N PRO A 89 -18.66 -4.10 7.69
CA PRO A 89 -19.26 -5.31 7.16
C PRO A 89 -19.49 -5.20 5.66
N GLN A 90 -19.55 -6.34 4.98
CA GLN A 90 -19.91 -6.38 3.56
C GLN A 90 -21.19 -5.58 3.31
N ASN A 91 -21.18 -4.69 2.33
CA ASN A 91 -22.28 -3.78 1.96
C ASN A 91 -22.73 -2.86 3.11
N GLY A 92 -21.81 -2.57 4.03
CA GLY A 92 -22.10 -1.79 5.23
C GLY A 92 -21.65 -0.34 5.15
N SER A 93 -21.91 0.37 6.24
CA SER A 93 -21.48 1.75 6.42
C SER A 93 -20.88 1.96 7.80
N VAL A 94 -20.03 2.99 7.92
CA VAL A 94 -19.44 3.42 9.19
C VAL A 94 -19.41 4.95 9.26
N ASN A 95 -19.64 5.48 10.46
CA ASN A 95 -19.38 6.87 10.75
C ASN A 95 -17.93 6.97 11.22
N CYS A 96 -17.08 7.65 10.45
CA CYS A 96 -15.68 7.82 10.79
C CYS A 96 -15.41 9.26 11.25
N THR A 97 -14.85 9.36 12.44
CA THR A 97 -14.38 10.61 13.04
C THR A 97 -12.88 10.49 13.28
N VAL A 98 -12.18 11.60 13.27
CA VAL A 98 -10.75 11.67 13.57
C VAL A 98 -10.54 12.30 14.95
N ALA A 99 -9.75 11.65 15.80
CA ALA A 99 -9.39 12.22 17.08
C ALA A 99 -8.01 12.93 16.99
N PRO A 100 -7.75 13.93 17.86
CA PRO A 100 -6.50 14.68 17.83
C PRO A 100 -5.23 13.82 17.98
N GLY A 101 -5.32 12.68 18.67
CA GLY A 101 -4.18 11.78 18.90
C GLY A 101 -3.99 10.68 17.87
N ASP A 102 -4.86 10.57 16.86
CA ASP A 102 -4.71 9.54 15.84
C ASP A 102 -3.62 9.92 14.81
N ASP A 103 -2.81 8.95 14.38
CA ASP A 103 -1.79 9.08 13.33
C ASP A 103 -2.27 8.46 12.02
N PHE A 104 -3.00 7.34 12.12
CA PHE A 104 -3.55 6.59 11.00
C PHE A 104 -4.99 6.16 11.25
N VAL A 105 -5.75 6.07 10.17
CA VAL A 105 -7.02 5.34 10.13
C VAL A 105 -6.81 4.10 9.28
N VAL A 106 -7.28 2.96 9.80
CA VAL A 106 -7.31 1.68 9.11
C VAL A 106 -8.75 1.24 8.95
N ALA A 107 -9.18 0.96 7.74
CA ALA A 107 -10.47 0.39 7.43
C ALA A 107 -10.33 -1.06 6.99
N ARG A 108 -11.04 -1.97 7.63
CA ARG A 108 -11.18 -3.38 7.25
C ARG A 108 -12.50 -3.58 6.53
N LEU A 109 -12.44 -3.82 5.24
CA LEU A 109 -13.61 -4.06 4.39
C LEU A 109 -13.86 -5.57 4.34
N GLU A 110 -14.85 -6.05 5.07
CA GLU A 110 -15.21 -7.46 5.08
C GLU A 110 -15.85 -7.87 3.74
N ALA A 111 -15.34 -8.92 3.10
CA ALA A 111 -15.80 -9.40 1.81
C ALA A 111 -15.58 -10.91 1.64
N PRO A 112 -16.41 -11.60 0.82
CA PRO A 112 -16.22 -13.00 0.45
C PRO A 112 -15.07 -13.13 -0.56
N LEU A 113 -13.84 -13.31 -0.10
CA LEU A 113 -12.63 -13.35 -0.92
C LEU A 113 -12.27 -14.76 -1.42
N THR A 114 -12.95 -15.80 -0.92
CA THR A 114 -12.68 -17.17 -1.32
C THR A 114 -12.96 -17.37 -2.82
N GLY A 115 -11.97 -17.90 -3.55
CA GLY A 115 -12.05 -18.13 -4.99
C GLY A 115 -11.89 -16.88 -5.86
N VAL A 116 -11.59 -15.72 -5.26
CA VAL A 116 -11.22 -14.52 -6.00
C VAL A 116 -9.77 -14.66 -6.47
N THR A 117 -9.52 -14.42 -7.75
CA THR A 117 -8.17 -14.51 -8.36
C THR A 117 -7.54 -13.14 -8.56
N ARG A 118 -8.35 -12.13 -8.86
CA ARG A 118 -7.94 -10.73 -8.96
C ARG A 118 -9.00 -9.86 -8.30
N LEU A 119 -8.54 -8.85 -7.58
CA LEU A 119 -9.39 -7.91 -6.86
C LEU A 119 -9.05 -6.47 -7.25
N ASP A 120 -10.05 -5.69 -7.58
CA ASP A 120 -9.92 -4.26 -7.83
C ASP A 120 -10.71 -3.48 -6.77
N LEU A 121 -10.19 -2.31 -6.39
CA LEU A 121 -10.87 -1.35 -5.51
C LEU A 121 -11.27 -0.13 -6.32
N VAL A 122 -12.52 0.29 -6.21
CA VAL A 122 -13.03 1.51 -6.81
C VAL A 122 -13.42 2.49 -5.70
N GLU A 123 -12.80 3.65 -5.68
CA GLU A 123 -13.14 4.76 -4.81
C GLU A 123 -14.01 5.76 -5.57
N VAL A 124 -15.18 6.09 -5.01
CA VAL A 124 -16.13 7.03 -5.59
C VAL A 124 -16.13 8.31 -4.77
N TYR A 125 -15.68 9.39 -5.37
CA TYR A 125 -15.59 10.69 -4.73
C TYR A 125 -16.89 11.49 -4.88
N PRO A 126 -17.33 12.20 -3.82
CA PRO A 126 -18.55 13.01 -3.86
C PRO A 126 -18.42 14.21 -4.81
N GLY A 127 -19.56 14.76 -5.22
CA GLY A 127 -19.58 16.00 -6.00
C GLY A 127 -19.18 15.88 -7.47
N GLY A 128 -19.18 14.67 -8.03
CA GLY A 128 -18.86 14.46 -9.45
C GLY A 128 -17.36 14.51 -9.78
N MET A 129 -16.49 14.41 -8.78
CA MET A 129 -15.04 14.33 -8.97
C MET A 129 -14.58 13.00 -9.62
N GLY A 130 -15.53 12.09 -9.88
CA GLY A 130 -15.26 10.83 -10.60
C GLY A 130 -14.99 9.64 -9.68
N GLU A 131 -14.53 8.58 -10.32
CA GLU A 131 -14.12 7.34 -9.68
C GLU A 131 -12.62 7.12 -9.92
N VAL A 132 -11.93 6.57 -8.93
CA VAL A 132 -10.56 6.09 -9.07
C VAL A 132 -10.56 4.59 -8.89
N ARG A 133 -10.03 3.85 -9.87
CA ARG A 133 -9.90 2.40 -9.82
C ARG A 133 -8.45 2.02 -9.57
N HIS A 134 -8.23 1.24 -8.53
CA HIS A 134 -6.98 0.58 -8.21
C HIS A 134 -7.09 -0.87 -8.65
N GLU A 135 -6.37 -1.21 -9.70
CA GLU A 135 -6.43 -2.55 -10.29
C GLU A 135 -5.47 -3.49 -9.57
N ASP A 136 -5.86 -4.77 -9.48
CA ASP A 136 -5.03 -5.87 -8.97
C ASP A 136 -4.45 -5.58 -7.57
N ILE A 137 -5.33 -5.13 -6.65
CA ILE A 137 -4.91 -4.86 -5.27
C ILE A 137 -4.54 -6.15 -4.54
N PRO A 138 -3.50 -6.12 -3.68
CA PRO A 138 -3.11 -7.28 -2.90
C PRO A 138 -4.16 -7.64 -1.85
N PHE A 139 -4.44 -8.93 -1.69
CA PHE A 139 -5.33 -9.45 -0.66
C PHE A 139 -4.91 -10.86 -0.22
N VAL A 140 -5.40 -11.28 0.95
CA VAL A 140 -5.28 -12.63 1.47
C VAL A 140 -6.68 -13.21 1.57
N ALA A 141 -6.99 -14.24 0.76
CA ALA A 141 -8.34 -14.78 0.65
C ALA A 141 -8.90 -15.28 2.00
N GLU A 142 -8.04 -15.87 2.82
CA GLU A 142 -8.38 -16.43 4.13
C GLU A 142 -8.67 -15.34 5.18
N SER A 143 -8.22 -14.10 4.97
CA SER A 143 -8.46 -12.99 5.91
C SER A 143 -9.92 -12.55 5.94
N GLY A 144 -10.68 -12.80 4.85
CA GLY A 144 -12.06 -12.37 4.71
C GLY A 144 -12.25 -10.85 4.69
N SER A 145 -11.16 -10.09 4.54
CA SER A 145 -11.21 -8.63 4.48
C SER A 145 -10.05 -8.03 3.69
N VAL A 146 -10.27 -6.83 3.17
CA VAL A 146 -9.23 -5.97 2.60
C VAL A 146 -8.94 -4.85 3.58
N VAL A 147 -7.67 -4.55 3.80
CA VAL A 147 -7.23 -3.53 4.75
C VAL A 147 -6.74 -2.29 4.00
N ILE A 148 -7.35 -1.16 4.28
CA ILE A 148 -6.99 0.13 3.70
C ILE A 148 -6.48 1.03 4.81
N SER A 149 -5.33 1.66 4.61
CA SER A 149 -4.74 2.61 5.54
C SER A 149 -4.69 4.00 4.94
N THR A 150 -5.08 4.99 5.73
CA THR A 150 -5.04 6.41 5.37
C THR A 150 -4.37 7.20 6.48
N ARG A 151 -3.49 8.12 6.11
CA ARG A 151 -2.90 9.05 7.09
C ARG A 151 -3.96 10.01 7.60
N ILE A 152 -3.89 10.30 8.89
CA ILE A 152 -4.87 11.14 9.54
C ILE A 152 -4.89 12.58 8.97
N ASP A 153 -3.74 13.10 8.57
CA ASP A 153 -3.62 14.46 8.01
C ASP A 153 -4.47 14.63 6.75
N ALA A 154 -4.52 13.59 5.91
CA ALA A 154 -5.34 13.57 4.71
C ALA A 154 -6.85 13.62 5.05
N LEU A 155 -7.26 12.87 6.06
CA LEU A 155 -8.65 12.84 6.51
C LEU A 155 -9.05 14.15 7.18
N ARG A 156 -8.18 14.75 7.99
CA ARG A 156 -8.43 16.06 8.62
C ARG A 156 -8.61 17.19 7.61
N ALA A 157 -7.96 17.08 6.45
CA ALA A 157 -8.08 18.05 5.38
C ALA A 157 -9.42 17.93 4.59
N LEU A 158 -10.13 16.81 4.73
CA LEU A 158 -11.40 16.61 4.05
C LEU A 158 -12.55 17.27 4.83
N PRO A 159 -13.48 17.95 4.14
CA PRO A 159 -14.72 18.40 4.77
C PRO A 159 -15.59 17.19 5.16
N ALA A 160 -16.61 17.43 5.97
CA ALA A 160 -17.64 16.41 6.22
C ALA A 160 -18.19 15.90 4.87
N THR A 161 -18.06 14.62 4.63
CA THR A 161 -18.36 14.03 3.32
C THR A 161 -18.70 12.54 3.42
N THR A 162 -19.34 12.02 2.39
CA THR A 162 -19.58 10.57 2.25
C THR A 162 -18.69 10.02 1.16
N LEU A 163 -17.78 9.12 1.54
CA LEU A 163 -16.93 8.37 0.63
C LEU A 163 -17.55 6.99 0.39
N ARG A 164 -17.50 6.51 -0.84
CA ARG A 164 -17.96 5.16 -1.19
C ARG A 164 -16.83 4.37 -1.80
N MET A 165 -16.77 3.09 -1.49
CA MET A 165 -15.80 2.17 -2.04
C MET A 165 -16.50 0.91 -2.53
N ARG A 166 -16.02 0.32 -3.62
CA ARG A 166 -16.50 -0.96 -4.15
C ARG A 166 -15.33 -1.91 -4.32
N LEU A 167 -15.49 -3.15 -3.91
CA LEU A 167 -14.58 -4.25 -4.23
C LEU A 167 -15.14 -5.04 -5.40
N LEU A 168 -14.34 -5.19 -6.44
CA LEU A 168 -14.68 -5.90 -7.65
C LEU A 168 -13.80 -7.15 -7.78
N ALA A 169 -14.40 -8.33 -7.76
CA ALA A 169 -13.72 -9.55 -8.19
C ALA A 169 -13.70 -9.58 -9.72
N VAL A 170 -12.52 -9.77 -10.28
CA VAL A 170 -12.30 -9.81 -11.73
C VAL A 170 -11.80 -11.19 -12.14
N ASP A 171 -12.44 -11.80 -13.11
CA ASP A 171 -12.06 -13.09 -13.68
C ASP A 171 -12.21 -13.09 -15.21
N ASN A 172 -12.03 -14.25 -15.84
CA ASN A 172 -12.13 -14.38 -17.31
C ASN A 172 -13.54 -14.15 -17.86
N ASP A 173 -14.56 -14.29 -17.02
CA ASP A 173 -15.96 -14.14 -17.40
C ASP A 173 -16.47 -12.69 -17.20
N GLY A 174 -15.64 -11.84 -16.60
CA GLY A 174 -15.95 -10.44 -16.36
C GLY A 174 -15.65 -9.96 -14.94
N GLU A 175 -16.35 -8.90 -14.53
CA GLU A 175 -16.23 -8.33 -13.18
C GLU A 175 -17.56 -8.41 -12.43
N ARG A 176 -17.45 -8.62 -11.11
CA ARG A 176 -18.60 -8.61 -10.21
C ARG A 176 -18.31 -7.86 -8.94
N THR A 177 -19.23 -7.04 -8.46
CA THR A 177 -19.11 -6.37 -7.16
C THR A 177 -19.29 -7.42 -6.06
N ILE A 178 -18.31 -7.48 -5.15
CA ILE A 178 -18.33 -8.37 -3.98
C ILE A 178 -18.50 -7.62 -2.65
N GLY A 179 -18.45 -6.29 -2.67
CA GLY A 179 -18.73 -5.46 -1.51
C GLY A 179 -18.85 -3.98 -1.89
N GLU A 180 -19.78 -3.29 -1.21
CA GLU A 180 -19.96 -1.83 -1.29
C GLU A 180 -19.89 -1.24 0.12
N TYR A 181 -19.12 -0.17 0.30
CA TYR A 181 -18.84 0.39 1.62
C TYR A 181 -19.07 1.89 1.61
N THR A 182 -19.67 2.38 2.69
CA THR A 182 -19.93 3.82 2.85
C THR A 182 -19.26 4.34 4.11
N PHE A 183 -18.48 5.38 3.96
CA PHE A 183 -17.82 6.10 5.06
C PHE A 183 -18.43 7.49 5.19
N ASN A 184 -19.15 7.73 6.27
CA ASN A 184 -19.66 9.05 6.62
C ASN A 184 -18.58 9.76 7.43
N HIS A 185 -17.75 10.52 6.76
CA HIS A 185 -16.62 11.22 7.38
C HIS A 185 -17.06 12.54 8.02
N THR A 186 -16.58 12.74 9.25
CA THR A 186 -16.70 14.01 9.97
C THR A 186 -15.31 14.36 10.53
N PRO A 187 -14.74 15.54 10.18
CA PRO A 187 -13.42 15.99 10.64
C PRO A 187 -13.31 16.06 12.15
#